data_b8a354287b7f028ac470be74a8d60656
#
_entry.id   b8a354287b7f028ac470be74a8d60656
#
_cell.length_a   1.000
_cell.length_b   1.000
_cell.length_c   1.000
_cell.angle_alpha   90.00
_cell.angle_beta   90.00
_cell.angle_gamma   90.00
#
_symmetry.space_group_name_H-M   'P 1'
#
loop_
_entity.id
_entity.type
_entity.pdbx_description
1 polymer ?
#
loop_
_entity_poly.entity_id
_entity_poly.type
_entity_poly.pdbx_seq_one_letter_code
_entity_poly.pdbx_strand_id
1 'polypeptide(L)'
;MVDRRVLLLIQQLMRQGIRDEAVLKAIAEVPRERFIDEAMSHKAYDNTALPIGLGQTISQPYMVARMTELLALQPNSRVLEIGTGSGYQTAVLALSLIHI
;
A
#
# COMPACT_ATOMS: atom_id res chain seq x y z
N MET A 1 17.35 -2.72 8.94
CA MET A 1 17.82 -2.00 7.75
C MET A 1 16.63 -1.74 6.84
N VAL A 2 16.47 -0.52 6.37
CA VAL A 2 15.34 -0.15 5.52
C VAL A 2 15.70 -0.42 4.06
N ASP A 3 14.81 -1.09 3.33
CA ASP A 3 14.99 -1.34 1.90
C ASP A 3 14.95 -0.01 1.15
N ARG A 4 15.99 0.23 0.35
CA ARG A 4 16.11 1.47 -0.41
C ARG A 4 14.94 1.67 -1.38
N ARG A 5 14.42 0.58 -1.95
CA ARG A 5 13.27 0.65 -2.86
C ARG A 5 12.03 1.21 -2.15
N VAL A 6 11.85 0.83 -0.89
CA VAL A 6 10.74 1.32 -0.07
C VAL A 6 10.90 2.81 0.19
N LEU A 7 12.10 3.26 0.54
CA LEU A 7 12.37 4.70 0.75
C LEU A 7 12.08 5.52 -0.49
N LEU A 8 12.48 5.03 -1.66
CA LEU A 8 12.22 5.73 -2.92
C LEU A 8 10.72 5.80 -3.20
N LEU A 9 9.99 4.71 -2.94
CA LEU A 9 8.54 4.71 -3.11
C LEU A 9 7.88 5.74 -2.20
N ILE A 10 8.25 5.77 -0.92
CA ILE A 10 7.69 6.72 0.04
C ILE A 10 7.96 8.16 -0.43
N GLN A 11 9.16 8.45 -0.92
CA GLN A 11 9.48 9.77 -1.44
C GLN A 11 8.62 10.13 -2.64
N GLN A 12 8.36 9.17 -3.53
CA GLN A 12 7.48 9.40 -4.68
C GLN A 12 6.06 9.73 -4.22
N LEU A 13 5.53 8.99 -3.25
CA LEU A 13 4.19 9.22 -2.72
C LEU A 13 4.09 10.61 -2.08
N MET A 14 5.09 11.02 -1.33
CA MET A 14 5.12 12.35 -0.72
C MET A 14 5.13 13.44 -1.80
N ARG A 15 5.88 13.26 -2.87
CA ARG A 15 5.90 14.20 -3.99
C ARG A 15 4.56 14.29 -4.70
N GLN A 16 3.79 13.19 -4.70
CA GLN A 16 2.46 13.14 -5.28
C GLN A 16 1.39 13.68 -4.34
N GLY A 17 1.77 14.13 -3.15
CA GLY A 17 0.87 14.81 -2.22
C GLY A 17 0.33 13.97 -1.07
N ILE A 18 0.80 12.73 -0.91
CA ILE A 18 0.41 11.93 0.25
C ILE A 18 1.09 12.50 1.49
N ARG A 19 0.29 12.86 2.49
CA ARG A 19 0.76 13.54 3.70
C ARG A 19 0.46 12.78 4.99
N ASP A 20 -0.50 11.85 4.96
CA ASP A 20 -0.88 11.10 6.15
C ASP A 20 0.26 10.16 6.57
N GLU A 21 0.87 10.45 7.73
CA GLU A 21 2.02 9.68 8.21
C GLU A 21 1.66 8.22 8.50
N ALA A 22 0.45 7.96 8.99
CA ALA A 22 0.01 6.58 9.25
C ALA A 22 -0.08 5.78 7.96
N VAL A 23 -0.54 6.41 6.88
CA VAL A 23 -0.62 5.78 5.56
C VAL A 23 0.79 5.51 5.02
N LEU A 24 1.66 6.50 5.07
CA LEU A 24 3.04 6.36 4.60
C LEU A 24 3.78 5.25 5.37
N LYS A 25 3.58 5.21 6.68
CA LYS A 25 4.18 4.18 7.52
C LYS A 25 3.65 2.79 7.17
N ALA A 26 2.34 2.67 6.95
CA ALA A 26 1.73 1.40 6.56
C ALA A 26 2.29 0.91 5.23
N ILE A 27 2.39 1.78 4.23
CA ILE A 27 2.99 1.43 2.94
C ILE A 27 4.45 0.99 3.11
N ALA A 28 5.20 1.65 3.99
CA ALA A 28 6.60 1.30 4.24
C ALA A 28 6.74 -0.07 4.91
N GLU A 29 5.79 -0.46 5.75
CA GLU A 29 5.88 -1.68 6.55
C GLU A 29 5.26 -2.90 5.89
N VAL A 30 4.26 -2.73 5.01
CA VAL A 30 3.64 -3.86 4.33
C VAL A 30 4.58 -4.36 3.22
N PRO A 31 5.02 -5.62 3.29
CA PRO A 31 5.92 -6.18 2.27
C PRO A 31 5.15 -6.48 0.98
N ARG A 32 5.09 -5.50 0.08
CA ARG A 32 4.32 -5.61 -1.15
C ARG A 32 4.73 -6.79 -2.01
N GLU A 33 6.02 -7.21 -1.94
CA GLU A 33 6.51 -8.37 -2.68
C GLU A 33 5.79 -9.67 -2.31
N ARG A 34 5.16 -9.73 -1.14
CA ARG A 34 4.39 -10.91 -0.73
C ARG A 34 3.01 -11.00 -1.36
N PHE A 35 2.59 -9.95 -2.04
CA PHE A 35 1.26 -9.87 -2.67
C PHE A 35 1.32 -10.00 -4.18
N ILE A 36 2.50 -10.27 -4.73
CA ILE A 36 2.73 -10.40 -6.16
C ILE A 36 3.48 -11.69 -6.44
N ASP A 37 3.50 -12.08 -7.72
CA ASP A 37 4.23 -13.25 -8.17
C ASP A 37 5.73 -13.04 -7.96
N GLU A 38 6.44 -14.10 -7.54
CA GLU A 38 7.87 -14.02 -7.30
C GLU A 38 8.65 -13.54 -8.54
N ALA A 39 8.18 -13.93 -9.72
CA ALA A 39 8.78 -13.48 -10.98
C ALA A 39 8.74 -11.97 -11.16
N MET A 40 7.82 -11.28 -10.47
CA MET A 40 7.65 -9.83 -10.54
C MET A 40 8.23 -9.10 -9.34
N SER A 41 8.91 -9.81 -8.43
CA SER A 41 9.38 -9.22 -7.17
C SER A 41 10.32 -8.04 -7.36
N HIS A 42 11.05 -7.99 -8.48
CA HIS A 42 11.94 -6.86 -8.79
C HIS A 42 11.16 -5.56 -9.04
N LYS A 43 9.84 -5.64 -9.31
CA LYS A 43 8.97 -4.49 -9.51
C LYS A 43 8.07 -4.22 -8.30
N ALA A 44 8.28 -4.93 -7.19
CA ALA A 44 7.37 -4.90 -6.04
C ALA A 44 7.12 -3.50 -5.49
N TYR A 45 8.10 -2.64 -5.55
CA TYR A 45 7.99 -1.27 -5.00
C TYR A 45 7.93 -0.20 -6.07
N ASP A 46 7.73 -0.59 -7.33
CA ASP A 46 7.44 0.37 -8.38
C ASP A 46 6.05 0.97 -8.14
N ASN A 47 5.91 2.25 -8.42
CA ASN A 47 4.64 2.96 -8.23
C ASN A 47 3.72 2.71 -9.42
N THR A 48 3.43 1.44 -9.68
CA THR A 48 2.56 1.00 -10.78
C THR A 48 1.67 -0.15 -10.32
N ALA A 49 0.57 -0.36 -11.03
CA ALA A 49 -0.22 -1.58 -10.89
C ALA A 49 0.52 -2.74 -11.55
N LEU A 50 0.34 -3.94 -11.01
CA LEU A 50 0.99 -5.15 -11.52
C LEU A 50 -0.04 -6.27 -11.64
N PRO A 51 0.10 -7.17 -12.64
CA PRO A 51 -0.78 -8.33 -12.74
C PRO A 51 -0.47 -9.33 -11.63
N ILE A 52 -1.52 -9.98 -11.09
CA ILE A 52 -1.40 -11.01 -10.06
C ILE A 52 -2.05 -12.32 -10.45
N GLY A 53 -2.44 -12.47 -11.72
CA GLY A 53 -3.10 -13.67 -12.24
C GLY A 53 -4.61 -13.55 -12.24
N LEU A 54 -5.27 -14.48 -12.91
CA LEU A 54 -6.74 -14.55 -13.04
C LEU A 54 -7.34 -13.24 -13.57
N GLY A 55 -6.60 -12.52 -14.40
CA GLY A 55 -7.06 -11.25 -14.96
C GLY A 55 -7.14 -10.11 -13.95
N GLN A 56 -6.56 -10.28 -12.76
CA GLN A 56 -6.58 -9.27 -11.71
C GLN A 56 -5.23 -8.58 -11.58
N THR A 57 -5.24 -7.43 -10.89
CA THR A 57 -4.04 -6.64 -10.62
C THR A 57 -3.96 -6.27 -9.15
N ILE A 58 -2.74 -6.04 -8.68
CA ILE A 58 -2.52 -5.29 -7.45
C ILE A 58 -2.47 -3.81 -7.83
N SER A 59 -3.20 -2.97 -7.09
CA SER A 59 -3.31 -1.56 -7.42
C SER A 59 -1.97 -0.83 -7.25
N GLN A 60 -1.80 0.24 -8.00
CA GLN A 60 -0.67 1.14 -7.88
C GLN A 60 -0.55 1.65 -6.44
N PRO A 61 0.66 1.69 -5.87
CA PRO A 61 0.83 2.19 -4.49
C PRO A 61 0.23 3.57 -4.25
N TYR A 62 0.37 4.50 -5.19
CA TYR A 62 -0.26 5.82 -5.03
C TYR A 62 -1.77 5.72 -4.86
N MET A 63 -2.43 4.88 -5.66
CA MET A 63 -3.89 4.72 -5.57
C MET A 63 -4.28 4.15 -4.20
N VAL A 64 -3.56 3.14 -3.73
CA VAL A 64 -3.81 2.57 -2.40
C VAL A 64 -3.62 3.63 -1.31
N ALA A 65 -2.52 4.36 -1.38
CA ALA A 65 -2.22 5.41 -0.40
C ALA A 65 -3.28 6.52 -0.43
N ARG A 66 -3.66 6.98 -1.61
CA ARG A 66 -4.62 8.08 -1.76
C ARG A 66 -6.01 7.67 -1.29
N MET A 67 -6.46 6.47 -1.65
CA MET A 67 -7.76 5.96 -1.20
C MET A 67 -7.80 5.83 0.31
N THR A 68 -6.73 5.31 0.92
CA THR A 68 -6.64 5.18 2.37
C THR A 68 -6.62 6.55 3.04
N GLU A 69 -5.85 7.49 2.50
CA GLU A 69 -5.77 8.86 3.03
C GLU A 69 -7.14 9.56 3.00
N LEU A 70 -7.88 9.39 1.90
CA LEU A 70 -9.21 9.99 1.75
C LEU A 70 -10.22 9.47 2.76
N LEU A 71 -10.01 8.26 3.30
CA LEU A 71 -10.88 7.73 4.35
C LEU A 71 -10.71 8.48 5.67
N ALA A 72 -9.62 9.20 5.85
CA ALA A 72 -9.32 9.96 7.08
C ALA A 72 -9.51 9.10 8.33
N LEU A 73 -8.85 7.93 8.34
CA LEU A 73 -9.02 6.94 9.41
C LEU A 73 -8.57 7.47 10.76
N GLN A 74 -9.35 7.13 11.80
CA GLN A 74 -9.02 7.39 13.19
C GLN A 74 -8.70 6.05 13.88
N PRO A 75 -8.02 6.04 15.03
CA PRO A 75 -7.65 4.77 15.69
C PRO A 75 -8.82 3.82 15.95
N ASN A 76 -10.03 4.37 16.16
CA ASN A 76 -11.22 3.59 16.45
C ASN A 76 -12.16 3.44 15.25
N SER A 77 -11.69 3.78 14.04
CA SER A 77 -12.50 3.66 12.84
C SER A 77 -12.80 2.20 12.53
N ARG A 78 -14.00 1.97 12.00
CA ARG A 78 -14.42 0.67 11.49
C ARG A 78 -14.49 0.76 9.97
N VAL A 79 -13.86 -0.20 9.30
CA VAL A 79 -13.75 -0.17 7.83
C VAL A 79 -14.34 -1.44 7.26
N LEU A 80 -15.21 -1.29 6.27
CA LEU A 80 -15.67 -2.40 5.45
C LEU A 80 -15.00 -2.29 4.08
N GLU A 81 -14.35 -3.37 3.69
CA GLU A 81 -13.73 -3.45 2.37
C GLU A 81 -14.48 -4.46 1.51
N ILE A 82 -14.83 -4.05 0.30
CA ILE A 82 -15.50 -4.91 -0.69
C ILE A 82 -14.52 -5.13 -1.85
N GLY A 83 -14.35 -6.39 -2.27
CA GLY A 83 -13.43 -6.72 -3.36
C GLY A 83 -11.99 -6.63 -2.92
N THR A 84 -11.59 -7.46 -1.93
CA THR A 84 -10.25 -7.42 -1.34
C THR A 84 -9.13 -7.75 -2.32
N GLY A 85 -9.42 -8.48 -3.40
CA GLY A 85 -8.44 -8.81 -4.44
C GLY A 85 -7.19 -9.48 -3.88
N SER A 86 -6.03 -8.83 -4.06
CA SER A 86 -4.75 -9.37 -3.58
C SER A 86 -4.60 -9.37 -2.06
N GLY A 87 -5.40 -8.57 -1.37
CA GLY A 87 -5.25 -8.35 0.08
C GLY A 87 -4.28 -7.25 0.44
N TYR A 88 -3.61 -6.63 -0.52
CA TYR A 88 -2.63 -5.58 -0.24
C TYR A 88 -3.30 -4.35 0.39
N GLN A 89 -4.42 -3.89 -0.18
CA GLN A 89 -5.17 -2.78 0.39
C GLN A 89 -5.65 -3.12 1.80
N THR A 90 -6.08 -4.36 2.03
CA THR A 90 -6.49 -4.83 3.34
C THR A 90 -5.37 -4.70 4.36
N ALA A 91 -4.17 -5.12 3.99
CA ALA A 91 -3.01 -5.05 4.87
C ALA A 91 -2.64 -3.60 5.19
N VAL A 92 -2.69 -2.72 4.19
CA VAL A 92 -2.41 -1.29 4.38
C VAL A 92 -3.44 -0.67 5.31
N LEU A 93 -4.73 -0.98 5.11
CA LEU A 93 -5.80 -0.49 5.99
C LEU A 93 -5.59 -0.95 7.43
N ALA A 94 -5.24 -2.23 7.61
CA ALA A 94 -5.02 -2.78 8.95
C ALA A 94 -3.89 -2.05 9.68
N LEU A 95 -2.75 -1.84 9.02
CA LEU A 95 -1.64 -1.13 9.63
C LEU A 95 -1.92 0.36 9.81
N SER A 96 -2.72 0.97 8.94
CA SER A 96 -3.11 2.37 9.08
C SER A 96 -3.97 2.62 10.30
N LEU A 97 -4.66 1.59 10.79
CA LEU A 97 -5.51 1.68 11.98
C LEU A 97 -4.75 1.37 13.27
N ILE A 98 -3.55 0.81 13.18
CA ILE A 98 -2.74 0.51 14.35
C ILE A 98 -1.98 1.76 14.74
N HIS A 99 -2.46 2.40 15.78
CA HIS A 99 -1.84 3.60 16.34
C HIS A 99 -1.28 3.28 17.71
N ILE A 100 -0.04 3.26 17.75
CA ILE A 100 0.65 2.92 19.00
C ILE A 100 1.41 4.14 19.49
#